data_b52d81c3b19466108c73a868a3f59559
#
_entry.id   b52d81c3b19466108c73a868a3f59559
#
_cell.length_a   1.000
_cell.length_b   1.000
_cell.length_c   1.000
_cell.angle_alpha   90.00
_cell.angle_beta   90.00
_cell.angle_gamma   90.00
#
_symmetry.space_group_name_H-M   'P 1'
#
loop_
_entity.id
_entity.type
_entity.pdbx_description
1 polymer ?
#
loop_
_entity_poly.entity_id
_entity_poly.type
_entity_poly.pdbx_seq_one_letter_code
_entity_poly.pdbx_strand_id
1 'polypeptide(L)'
;MSPQNLKKNLTNWDLVSVNPNDKNWDWKVLFCFWGVNIQSVIGFSLITSLYVIYILNTFVVFFGTIFGTLLVYLFSNLIGKPSQKYGLPFVVLLRPSLGIIGAKYFGLLRFLVGIFLFGIQTYFLSKAFSYLIRIAIFSIEPAILDQQILLLFFLGMNLIDWIAIIIAIIFQGFLFSVGMNMNKKIIIFSAITVYLGILLFFLSVLLSDVKFTSNAFLNLLNTENFMNKNNFVPLITCLLYTSPSPRDRG
;
A
#
# COMPACT_ATOMS: atom_id res chain seq x y z
N MET A 1 -43.81 -6.41 -22.20
CA MET A 1 -42.71 -5.64 -21.55
C MET A 1 -41.84 -5.06 -22.65
N SER A 2 -41.71 -3.75 -22.74
CA SER A 2 -40.90 -3.13 -23.78
C SER A 2 -39.41 -3.38 -23.51
N PRO A 3 -38.56 -3.59 -24.51
CA PRO A 3 -37.12 -3.86 -24.34
C PRO A 3 -36.35 -2.71 -23.67
N GLN A 4 -36.95 -1.53 -23.54
CA GLN A 4 -36.37 -0.37 -22.87
C GLN A 4 -36.38 -0.49 -21.34
N ASN A 5 -37.30 -1.20 -20.71
CA ASN A 5 -37.35 -1.36 -19.26
C ASN A 5 -36.39 -2.42 -18.71
N LEU A 6 -36.00 -3.37 -19.53
CA LEU A 6 -34.96 -4.37 -19.19
C LEU A 6 -33.54 -3.74 -19.18
N LYS A 7 -33.30 -2.74 -20.03
CA LYS A 7 -31.99 -2.06 -20.10
C LYS A 7 -31.68 -1.22 -18.87
N LYS A 8 -32.67 -0.62 -18.23
CA LYS A 8 -32.46 0.31 -17.10
C LYS A 8 -31.99 -0.38 -15.82
N ASN A 9 -32.35 -1.66 -15.62
CA ASN A 9 -31.96 -2.45 -14.46
C ASN A 9 -30.66 -3.26 -14.64
N LEU A 10 -30.12 -3.30 -15.86
CA LEU A 10 -28.91 -4.07 -16.18
C LEU A 10 -27.67 -3.20 -16.46
N THR A 11 -27.85 -1.87 -16.52
CA THR A 11 -26.74 -0.92 -16.72
C THR A 11 -26.16 -0.54 -15.37
N ASN A 12 -25.05 -1.20 -15.02
CA ASN A 12 -24.21 -0.72 -13.92
C ASN A 12 -23.19 0.28 -14.49
N TRP A 13 -23.32 1.54 -14.10
CA TRP A 13 -22.45 2.63 -14.54
C TRP A 13 -20.98 2.42 -14.19
N ASP A 14 -20.71 1.68 -13.09
CA ASP A 14 -19.35 1.32 -12.66
C ASP A 14 -18.63 0.37 -13.63
N LEU A 15 -19.38 -0.27 -14.54
CA LEU A 15 -18.84 -1.19 -15.55
C LEU A 15 -18.70 -0.53 -16.94
N VAL A 16 -19.11 0.73 -17.07
CA VAL A 16 -18.99 1.47 -18.33
C VAL A 16 -17.57 2.00 -18.47
N SER A 17 -17.07 2.04 -19.70
CA SER A 17 -15.76 2.66 -20.00
C SER A 17 -15.76 4.14 -19.65
N VAL A 18 -14.69 4.59 -19.00
CA VAL A 18 -14.52 5.99 -18.63
C VAL A 18 -14.36 6.84 -19.88
N ASN A 19 -15.09 7.95 -19.95
CA ASN A 19 -14.99 8.90 -21.06
C ASN A 19 -13.54 9.45 -21.15
N PRO A 20 -12.95 9.54 -22.35
CA PRO A 20 -11.62 10.12 -22.52
C PRO A 20 -11.43 11.50 -21.90
N ASN A 21 -12.49 12.33 -21.89
CA ASN A 21 -12.47 13.68 -21.32
C ASN A 21 -12.39 13.69 -19.77
N ASP A 22 -12.77 12.59 -19.13
CA ASP A 22 -12.74 12.45 -17.66
C ASP A 22 -11.42 11.84 -17.15
N LYS A 23 -10.48 11.53 -18.05
CA LYS A 23 -9.14 11.02 -17.71
C LYS A 23 -8.24 12.15 -17.18
N ASN A 24 -8.45 12.54 -15.93
CA ASN A 24 -7.79 13.69 -15.31
C ASN A 24 -6.50 13.35 -14.54
N TRP A 25 -6.03 12.11 -14.57
CA TRP A 25 -4.82 11.70 -13.83
C TRP A 25 -3.57 11.85 -14.70
N ASP A 26 -2.70 12.79 -14.31
CA ASP A 26 -1.39 13.01 -14.91
C ASP A 26 -0.37 11.99 -14.34
N TRP A 27 0.73 11.76 -15.06
CA TRP A 27 1.80 10.88 -14.63
C TRP A 27 2.38 11.24 -13.25
N LYS A 28 2.40 12.52 -12.88
CA LYS A 28 2.86 13.01 -11.58
C LYS A 28 1.99 12.49 -10.43
N VAL A 29 0.67 12.57 -10.59
CA VAL A 29 -0.28 12.05 -9.60
C VAL A 29 -0.15 10.55 -9.45
N LEU A 30 0.05 9.85 -10.57
CA LEU A 30 0.29 8.42 -10.59
C LEU A 30 1.58 8.03 -9.86
N PHE A 31 2.66 8.76 -10.10
CA PHE A 31 3.94 8.55 -9.42
C PHE A 31 3.78 8.75 -7.91
N CYS A 32 3.12 9.83 -7.49
CA CYS A 32 2.83 10.08 -6.08
C CYS A 32 1.96 8.98 -5.46
N PHE A 33 0.91 8.56 -6.15
CA PHE A 33 0.00 7.51 -5.68
C PHE A 33 0.73 6.17 -5.48
N TRP A 34 1.51 5.74 -6.46
CA TRP A 34 2.28 4.50 -6.36
C TRP A 34 3.39 4.60 -5.32
N GLY A 35 4.07 5.73 -5.24
CA GLY A 35 5.11 5.99 -4.25
C GLY A 35 4.60 5.81 -2.83
N VAL A 36 3.47 6.40 -2.47
CA VAL A 36 2.86 6.24 -1.13
C VAL A 36 2.41 4.80 -0.88
N ASN A 37 1.86 4.12 -1.90
CA ASN A 37 1.40 2.74 -1.73
C ASN A 37 2.54 1.74 -1.52
N ILE A 38 3.69 1.93 -2.17
CA ILE A 38 4.86 1.05 -2.03
C ILE A 38 5.51 1.23 -0.66
N GLN A 39 5.58 2.45 -0.16
CA GLN A 39 6.13 2.81 1.14
C GLN A 39 5.15 2.49 2.27
N SER A 40 4.79 1.22 2.40
CA SER A 40 3.92 0.73 3.46
C SER A 40 4.72 0.07 4.57
N VAL A 41 4.19 0.10 5.80
CA VAL A 41 4.79 -0.59 6.95
C VAL A 41 4.97 -2.08 6.65
N ILE A 42 4.03 -2.68 5.93
CA ILE A 42 4.09 -4.09 5.51
C ILE A 42 5.27 -4.30 4.55
N GLY A 43 5.48 -3.41 3.57
CA GLY A 43 6.60 -3.49 2.63
C GLY A 43 7.96 -3.42 3.35
N PHE A 44 8.10 -2.49 4.29
CA PHE A 44 9.33 -2.39 5.09
C PHE A 44 9.56 -3.61 5.97
N SER A 45 8.52 -4.13 6.63
CA SER A 45 8.64 -5.33 7.47
C SER A 45 9.02 -6.57 6.68
N LEU A 46 8.55 -6.71 5.44
CA LEU A 46 8.96 -7.80 4.55
C LEU A 46 10.44 -7.72 4.16
N ILE A 47 10.91 -6.54 3.75
CA ILE A 47 12.33 -6.35 3.43
C ILE A 47 13.18 -6.61 4.66
N THR A 48 12.78 -6.12 5.83
CA THR A 48 13.48 -6.37 7.10
C THR A 48 13.51 -7.87 7.43
N SER A 49 12.43 -8.60 7.17
CA SER A 49 12.38 -10.04 7.41
C SER A 49 13.39 -10.83 6.58
N LEU A 50 13.72 -10.37 5.37
CA LEU A 50 14.77 -10.99 4.55
C LEU A 50 16.14 -10.92 5.21
N TYR A 51 16.43 -9.82 5.91
CA TYR A 51 17.69 -9.67 6.63
C TYR A 51 17.68 -10.42 7.97
N VAL A 52 16.59 -10.34 8.74
CA VAL A 52 16.54 -10.85 10.11
C VAL A 52 16.21 -12.34 10.17
N ILE A 53 15.24 -12.81 9.38
CA ILE A 53 14.77 -14.20 9.42
C ILE A 53 15.57 -15.07 8.48
N TYR A 54 15.80 -14.61 7.26
CA TYR A 54 16.47 -15.40 6.22
C TYR A 54 17.98 -15.13 6.13
N ILE A 55 18.50 -14.13 6.85
CA ILE A 55 19.94 -13.76 6.93
C ILE A 55 20.54 -13.62 5.51
N LEU A 56 19.77 -13.02 4.60
CA LEU A 56 20.22 -12.84 3.22
C LEU A 56 21.27 -11.73 3.12
N ASN A 57 22.24 -11.91 2.25
CA ASN A 57 23.24 -10.90 1.97
C ASN A 57 22.58 -9.66 1.30
N THR A 58 23.02 -8.46 1.67
CA THR A 58 22.53 -7.18 1.14
C THR A 58 22.58 -7.12 -0.38
N PHE A 59 23.62 -7.70 -1.00
CA PHE A 59 23.74 -7.81 -2.45
C PHE A 59 22.56 -8.59 -3.07
N VAL A 60 22.20 -9.74 -2.51
CA VAL A 60 21.11 -10.59 -3.00
C VAL A 60 19.77 -9.85 -2.88
N VAL A 61 19.53 -9.19 -1.74
CA VAL A 61 18.29 -8.43 -1.52
C VAL A 61 18.18 -7.24 -2.47
N PHE A 62 19.27 -6.50 -2.67
CA PHE A 62 19.30 -5.34 -3.55
C PHE A 62 19.04 -5.70 -5.02
N PHE A 63 19.81 -6.64 -5.57
CA PHE A 63 19.60 -7.07 -6.95
C PHE A 63 18.29 -7.83 -7.15
N GLY A 64 17.86 -8.60 -6.17
CA GLY A 64 16.58 -9.25 -6.18
C GLY A 64 15.41 -8.26 -6.23
N THR A 65 15.44 -7.20 -5.45
CA THR A 65 14.41 -6.16 -5.47
C THR A 65 14.41 -5.39 -6.80
N ILE A 66 15.56 -5.08 -7.39
CA ILE A 66 15.65 -4.46 -8.72
C ILE A 66 15.03 -5.36 -9.78
N PHE A 67 15.41 -6.64 -9.80
CA PHE A 67 14.86 -7.60 -10.76
C PHE A 67 13.36 -7.78 -10.60
N GLY A 68 12.88 -7.85 -9.35
CA GLY A 68 11.45 -7.92 -9.06
C GLY A 68 10.67 -6.70 -9.51
N THR A 69 11.17 -5.51 -9.25
CA THR A 69 10.52 -4.27 -9.71
C THR A 69 10.46 -4.20 -11.24
N LEU A 70 11.48 -4.71 -11.93
CA LEU A 70 11.49 -4.78 -13.39
C LEU A 70 10.43 -5.75 -13.93
N LEU A 71 10.29 -6.93 -13.33
CA LEU A 71 9.22 -7.88 -13.67
C LEU A 71 7.84 -7.29 -13.42
N VAL A 72 7.63 -6.66 -12.27
CA VAL A 72 6.38 -5.98 -11.94
C VAL A 72 6.06 -4.89 -12.97
N TYR A 73 7.04 -4.09 -13.36
CA TYR A 73 6.89 -3.07 -14.40
C TYR A 73 6.42 -3.68 -15.73
N LEU A 74 7.04 -4.79 -16.16
CA LEU A 74 6.66 -5.47 -17.40
C LEU A 74 5.22 -5.98 -17.35
N PHE A 75 4.85 -6.71 -16.29
CA PHE A 75 3.49 -7.24 -16.13
C PHE A 75 2.44 -6.14 -15.97
N SER A 76 2.73 -5.11 -15.18
CA SER A 76 1.82 -3.96 -15.01
C SER A 76 1.61 -3.23 -16.33
N ASN A 77 2.63 -3.13 -17.17
CA ASN A 77 2.53 -2.49 -18.47
C ASN A 77 1.69 -3.31 -19.46
N LEU A 78 1.86 -4.65 -19.46
CA LEU A 78 1.09 -5.55 -20.30
C LEU A 78 -0.42 -5.48 -19.95
N ILE A 79 -0.76 -5.50 -18.66
CA ILE A 79 -2.15 -5.50 -18.19
C ILE A 79 -2.74 -4.08 -18.21
N GLY A 80 -1.94 -3.07 -17.86
CA GLY A 80 -2.40 -1.69 -17.72
C GLY A 80 -2.65 -0.97 -19.03
N LYS A 81 -1.86 -1.22 -20.08
CA LYS A 81 -2.02 -0.57 -21.40
C LYS A 81 -3.42 -0.72 -22.00
N PRO A 82 -4.00 -1.93 -22.07
CA PRO A 82 -5.37 -2.11 -22.61
C PRO A 82 -6.40 -1.36 -21.75
N SER A 83 -6.29 -1.47 -20.42
CA SER A 83 -7.21 -0.78 -19.50
C SER A 83 -7.13 0.75 -19.66
N GLN A 84 -5.92 1.31 -19.76
CA GLN A 84 -5.71 2.74 -19.94
C GLN A 84 -6.23 3.24 -21.29
N LYS A 85 -5.99 2.49 -22.37
CA LYS A 85 -6.41 2.86 -23.72
C LYS A 85 -7.93 2.91 -23.86
N TYR A 86 -8.61 1.89 -23.35
CA TYR A 86 -10.06 1.73 -23.51
C TYR A 86 -10.87 2.23 -22.31
N GLY A 87 -10.22 2.62 -21.22
CA GLY A 87 -10.90 3.05 -19.98
C GLY A 87 -11.73 1.93 -19.33
N LEU A 88 -11.31 0.65 -19.47
CA LEU A 88 -12.07 -0.48 -19.01
C LEU A 88 -11.77 -0.80 -17.52
N PRO A 89 -12.82 -1.00 -16.71
CA PRO A 89 -12.66 -1.49 -15.34
C PRO A 89 -12.14 -2.95 -15.34
N PHE A 90 -11.50 -3.34 -14.23
CA PHE A 90 -10.85 -4.65 -14.08
C PHE A 90 -11.74 -5.85 -14.44
N VAL A 91 -12.98 -5.86 -13.94
CA VAL A 91 -13.93 -6.97 -14.19
C VAL A 91 -14.26 -7.09 -15.68
N VAL A 92 -14.37 -5.96 -16.39
CA VAL A 92 -14.63 -5.95 -17.83
C VAL A 92 -13.43 -6.42 -18.63
N LEU A 93 -12.22 -6.04 -18.19
CA LEU A 93 -10.96 -6.48 -18.82
C LEU A 93 -10.76 -8.00 -18.72
N LEU A 94 -11.28 -8.65 -17.68
CA LEU A 94 -11.16 -10.11 -17.50
C LEU A 94 -12.17 -10.91 -18.32
N ARG A 95 -13.26 -10.31 -18.80
CA ARG A 95 -14.32 -11.01 -19.55
C ARG A 95 -13.83 -11.73 -20.81
N PRO A 96 -12.95 -11.16 -21.63
CA PRO A 96 -12.46 -11.84 -22.83
C PRO A 96 -11.69 -13.12 -22.54
N SER A 97 -10.97 -13.20 -21.41
CA SER A 97 -10.15 -14.36 -21.04
C SER A 97 -10.88 -15.40 -20.18
N LEU A 98 -11.74 -14.97 -19.26
CA LEU A 98 -12.36 -15.83 -18.24
C LEU A 98 -13.88 -15.98 -18.41
N GLY A 99 -14.46 -15.31 -19.41
CA GLY A 99 -15.91 -15.25 -19.57
C GLY A 99 -16.61 -14.40 -18.49
N ILE A 100 -17.93 -14.27 -18.61
CA ILE A 100 -18.73 -13.43 -17.72
C ILE A 100 -18.76 -13.99 -16.29
N ILE A 101 -18.89 -15.30 -16.16
CA ILE A 101 -18.99 -15.98 -14.85
C ILE A 101 -17.65 -15.94 -14.13
N GLY A 102 -16.55 -16.28 -14.82
CA GLY A 102 -15.20 -16.22 -14.27
C GLY A 102 -14.82 -14.81 -13.80
N ALA A 103 -15.13 -13.78 -14.59
CA ALA A 103 -14.87 -12.40 -14.22
C ALA A 103 -15.60 -11.97 -12.94
N LYS A 104 -16.82 -12.45 -12.68
CA LYS A 104 -17.54 -12.18 -11.43
C LYS A 104 -16.84 -12.78 -10.21
N TYR A 105 -16.37 -14.03 -10.30
CA TYR A 105 -15.65 -14.68 -9.20
C TYR A 105 -14.34 -13.96 -8.86
N PHE A 106 -13.57 -13.57 -9.86
CA PHE A 106 -12.34 -12.79 -9.63
C PHE A 106 -12.61 -11.39 -9.10
N GLY A 107 -13.71 -10.75 -9.53
CA GLY A 107 -14.17 -9.49 -8.96
C GLY A 107 -14.52 -9.62 -7.47
N LEU A 108 -15.22 -10.68 -7.08
CA LEU A 108 -15.58 -10.97 -5.69
C LEU A 108 -14.33 -11.27 -4.85
N LEU A 109 -13.42 -12.10 -5.36
CA LEU A 109 -12.16 -12.39 -4.69
C LEU A 109 -11.36 -11.09 -4.43
N ARG A 110 -11.27 -10.23 -5.44
CA ARG A 110 -10.61 -8.94 -5.31
C ARG A 110 -11.26 -8.04 -4.26
N PHE A 111 -12.59 -8.03 -4.22
CA PHE A 111 -13.35 -7.27 -3.21
C PHE A 111 -13.03 -7.76 -1.80
N LEU A 112 -13.02 -9.09 -1.55
CA LEU A 112 -12.66 -9.66 -0.25
C LEU A 112 -11.24 -9.29 0.18
N VAL A 113 -10.27 -9.45 -0.73
CA VAL A 113 -8.88 -9.05 -0.48
C VAL A 113 -8.78 -7.55 -0.20
N GLY A 114 -9.56 -6.73 -0.93
CA GLY A 114 -9.61 -5.28 -0.73
C GLY A 114 -10.11 -4.89 0.66
N ILE A 115 -11.17 -5.53 1.16
CA ILE A 115 -11.69 -5.31 2.52
C ILE A 115 -10.64 -5.68 3.57
N PHE A 116 -10.00 -6.84 3.41
CA PHE A 116 -8.97 -7.30 4.34
C PHE A 116 -7.78 -6.33 4.40
N LEU A 117 -7.26 -5.92 3.26
CA LEU A 117 -6.15 -4.94 3.21
C LEU A 117 -6.55 -3.58 3.75
N PHE A 118 -7.78 -3.13 3.48
CA PHE A 118 -8.31 -1.89 4.04
C PHE A 118 -8.38 -1.95 5.56
N GLY A 119 -8.85 -3.07 6.12
CA GLY A 119 -8.87 -3.29 7.58
C GLY A 119 -7.48 -3.20 8.21
N ILE A 120 -6.48 -3.84 7.60
CA ILE A 120 -5.08 -3.76 8.06
C ILE A 120 -4.56 -2.31 8.01
N GLN A 121 -4.80 -1.59 6.92
CA GLN A 121 -4.37 -0.20 6.79
C GLN A 121 -5.05 0.71 7.81
N THR A 122 -6.36 0.49 8.08
CA THR A 122 -7.10 1.21 9.11
C THR A 122 -6.52 0.96 10.50
N TYR A 123 -6.15 -0.28 10.78
CA TYR A 123 -5.48 -0.63 12.05
C TYR A 123 -4.15 0.10 12.21
N PHE A 124 -3.27 0.14 11.21
CA PHE A 124 -2.02 0.89 11.28
C PHE A 124 -2.25 2.39 11.44
N LEU A 125 -3.23 2.95 10.73
CA LEU A 125 -3.62 4.35 10.89
C LEU A 125 -4.11 4.64 12.30
N SER A 126 -4.93 3.75 12.87
CA SER A 126 -5.41 3.89 14.25
C SER A 126 -4.27 3.85 15.27
N LYS A 127 -3.25 3.01 15.06
CA LYS A 127 -2.06 3.00 15.92
C LYS A 127 -1.30 4.33 15.86
N ALA A 128 -1.17 4.93 14.68
CA ALA A 128 -0.57 6.26 14.57
C ALA A 128 -1.35 7.31 15.37
N PHE A 129 -2.68 7.33 15.28
CA PHE A 129 -3.52 8.20 16.11
C PHE A 129 -3.41 7.89 17.60
N SER A 130 -3.35 6.62 17.99
CA SER A 130 -3.16 6.21 19.38
C SER A 130 -1.86 6.75 19.96
N TYR A 131 -0.75 6.67 19.21
CA TYR A 131 0.51 7.27 19.63
C TYR A 131 0.43 8.79 19.76
N LEU A 132 -0.21 9.48 18.82
CA LEU A 132 -0.40 10.93 18.91
C LEU A 132 -1.22 11.31 20.14
N ILE A 133 -2.31 10.59 20.45
CA ILE A 133 -3.13 10.82 21.64
C ILE A 133 -2.30 10.59 22.91
N ARG A 134 -1.50 9.53 22.98
CA ARG A 134 -0.63 9.24 24.13
C ARG A 134 0.41 10.33 24.34
N ILE A 135 1.05 10.81 23.28
CA ILE A 135 2.01 11.92 23.35
C ILE A 135 1.33 13.20 23.83
N ALA A 136 0.14 13.50 23.33
CA ALA A 136 -0.62 14.67 23.77
C ALA A 136 -1.02 14.59 25.25
N ILE A 137 -1.51 13.43 25.72
CA ILE A 137 -1.85 13.21 27.12
C ILE A 137 -0.59 13.33 28.00
N PHE A 138 0.51 12.70 27.61
CA PHE A 138 1.77 12.76 28.35
C PHE A 138 2.31 14.18 28.46
N SER A 139 2.10 15.02 27.43
CA SER A 139 2.52 16.42 27.43
C SER A 139 1.69 17.31 28.38
N ILE A 140 0.43 16.92 28.69
CA ILE A 140 -0.43 17.67 29.61
C ILE A 140 -0.20 17.18 31.04
N GLU A 141 -0.37 15.88 31.29
CA GLU A 141 -0.23 15.30 32.61
C GLU A 141 0.12 13.80 32.52
N PRO A 142 1.35 13.40 32.85
CA PRO A 142 1.82 12.00 32.73
C PRO A 142 1.00 11.02 33.58
N ALA A 143 0.51 11.46 34.76
CA ALA A 143 -0.24 10.64 35.70
C ALA A 143 -1.58 10.12 35.15
N ILE A 144 -2.14 10.78 34.12
CA ILE A 144 -3.40 10.34 33.50
C ILE A 144 -3.21 9.00 32.78
N LEU A 145 -2.05 8.72 32.21
CA LEU A 145 -1.77 7.46 31.50
C LEU A 145 -1.78 6.24 32.41
N ASP A 146 -1.52 6.41 33.71
CA ASP A 146 -1.49 5.32 34.71
C ASP A 146 -2.86 5.04 35.31
N GLN A 147 -3.91 5.76 34.91
CA GLN A 147 -5.27 5.50 35.40
C GLN A 147 -5.76 4.14 34.94
N GLN A 148 -6.32 3.35 35.87
CA GLN A 148 -6.83 1.98 35.63
C GLN A 148 -7.85 1.90 34.49
N ILE A 149 -8.64 2.97 34.25
CA ILE A 149 -9.63 3.04 33.18
C ILE A 149 -8.97 3.00 31.80
N LEU A 150 -7.83 3.66 31.63
CA LEU A 150 -7.08 3.66 30.35
C LEU A 150 -6.32 2.36 30.10
N LEU A 151 -6.08 1.57 31.17
CA LEU A 151 -5.45 0.27 31.12
C LEU A 151 -6.44 -0.88 30.87
N LEU A 152 -7.75 -0.58 30.81
CA LEU A 152 -8.79 -1.57 30.50
C LEU A 152 -8.52 -2.20 29.12
N PHE A 153 -8.25 -3.50 29.14
CA PHE A 153 -7.89 -4.28 27.96
C PHE A 153 -9.12 -5.05 27.47
N PHE A 154 -9.67 -4.60 26.33
CA PHE A 154 -10.80 -5.28 25.70
C PHE A 154 -10.44 -5.70 24.28
N LEU A 155 -10.62 -6.98 23.93
CA LEU A 155 -10.26 -7.55 22.62
C LEU A 155 -8.81 -7.27 22.18
N GLY A 156 -7.86 -7.24 23.13
CA GLY A 156 -6.45 -7.02 22.82
C GLY A 156 -6.05 -5.56 22.62
N MET A 157 -6.93 -4.61 22.94
CA MET A 157 -6.69 -3.16 22.75
C MET A 157 -7.10 -2.37 23.99
N ASN A 158 -6.36 -1.28 24.26
CA ASN A 158 -6.68 -0.36 25.33
C ASN A 158 -7.79 0.63 24.90
N LEU A 159 -8.40 1.32 25.86
CA LEU A 159 -9.45 2.33 25.59
C LEU A 159 -8.96 3.41 24.60
N ILE A 160 -7.72 3.85 24.74
CA ILE A 160 -7.12 4.85 23.81
C ILE A 160 -7.07 4.31 22.39
N ASP A 161 -6.73 3.03 22.21
CA ASP A 161 -6.67 2.39 20.90
C ASP A 161 -8.08 2.31 20.25
N TRP A 162 -9.13 2.06 21.04
CA TRP A 162 -10.53 2.07 20.57
C TRP A 162 -10.96 3.46 20.11
N ILE A 163 -10.66 4.49 20.88
CA ILE A 163 -10.93 5.89 20.49
C ILE A 163 -10.19 6.21 19.18
N ALA A 164 -8.92 5.81 19.08
CA ALA A 164 -8.11 6.03 17.89
C ALA A 164 -8.69 5.34 16.63
N ILE A 165 -9.27 4.12 16.76
CA ILE A 165 -9.93 3.42 15.66
C ILE A 165 -11.17 4.21 15.19
N ILE A 166 -11.99 4.70 16.13
CA ILE A 166 -13.17 5.49 15.79
C ILE A 166 -12.77 6.77 15.05
N ILE A 167 -11.75 7.47 15.54
CA ILE A 167 -11.19 8.66 14.87
C ILE A 167 -10.69 8.31 13.47
N ALA A 168 -9.96 7.19 13.30
CA ALA A 168 -9.45 6.75 12.01
C ALA A 168 -10.60 6.48 11.01
N ILE A 169 -11.67 5.80 11.44
CA ILE A 169 -12.82 5.51 10.58
C ILE A 169 -13.54 6.80 10.18
N ILE A 170 -13.75 7.73 11.11
CA ILE A 170 -14.38 9.03 10.82
C ILE A 170 -13.54 9.82 9.83
N PHE A 171 -12.21 9.85 10.04
CA PHE A 171 -11.27 10.54 9.16
C PHE A 171 -11.28 9.95 7.75
N GLN A 172 -11.28 8.62 7.62
CA GLN A 172 -11.38 7.95 6.31
C GLN A 172 -12.72 8.24 5.64
N GLY A 173 -13.85 8.18 6.38
CA GLY A 173 -15.16 8.53 5.86
C GLY A 173 -15.22 9.97 5.34
N PHE A 174 -14.62 10.91 6.06
CA PHE A 174 -14.47 12.29 5.61
C PHE A 174 -13.67 12.38 4.30
N LEU A 175 -12.52 11.70 4.20
CA LEU A 175 -11.71 11.68 2.96
C LEU A 175 -12.50 11.14 1.76
N PHE A 176 -13.34 10.13 1.96
CA PHE A 176 -14.19 9.61 0.88
C PHE A 176 -15.25 10.62 0.43
N SER A 177 -15.81 11.42 1.35
CA SER A 177 -16.85 12.40 1.04
C SER A 177 -16.34 13.62 0.28
N VAL A 178 -15.07 13.95 0.38
CA VAL A 178 -14.49 15.22 -0.14
C VAL A 178 -14.35 15.26 -1.66
N GLY A 179 -14.43 14.12 -2.33
CA GLY A 179 -14.39 14.02 -3.80
C GLY A 179 -12.99 13.93 -4.41
N MET A 180 -12.95 13.56 -5.69
CA MET A 180 -11.74 13.13 -6.40
C MET A 180 -10.67 14.22 -6.52
N ASN A 181 -11.05 15.48 -6.71
CA ASN A 181 -10.08 16.56 -6.92
C ASN A 181 -9.30 16.92 -5.65
N MET A 182 -9.95 16.86 -4.50
CA MET A 182 -9.27 17.05 -3.21
C MET A 182 -8.42 15.84 -2.86
N ASN A 183 -8.91 14.63 -3.13
CA ASN A 183 -8.13 13.41 -2.91
C ASN A 183 -6.80 13.41 -3.69
N LYS A 184 -6.77 13.93 -4.92
CA LYS A 184 -5.51 14.13 -5.65
C LYS A 184 -4.53 15.03 -4.91
N LYS A 185 -4.98 16.18 -4.37
CA LYS A 185 -4.13 17.09 -3.62
C LYS A 185 -3.58 16.44 -2.35
N ILE A 186 -4.44 15.68 -1.64
CA ILE A 186 -4.05 14.94 -0.44
C ILE A 186 -3.00 13.88 -0.76
N ILE A 187 -3.17 13.14 -1.86
CA ILE A 187 -2.19 12.14 -2.32
C ILE A 187 -0.84 12.78 -2.61
N ILE A 188 -0.81 13.91 -3.33
CA ILE A 188 0.43 14.62 -3.63
C ILE A 188 1.09 15.13 -2.35
N PHE A 189 0.32 15.74 -1.46
CA PHE A 189 0.84 16.23 -0.18
C PHE A 189 1.40 15.09 0.67
N SER A 190 0.68 13.99 0.80
CA SER A 190 1.14 12.80 1.53
C SER A 190 2.41 12.22 0.92
N ALA A 191 2.51 12.18 -0.42
CA ALA A 191 3.69 11.69 -1.10
C ALA A 191 4.92 12.55 -0.79
N ILE A 192 4.79 13.87 -0.87
CA ILE A 192 5.88 14.80 -0.55
C ILE A 192 6.32 14.62 0.90
N THR A 193 5.38 14.53 1.84
CA THR A 193 5.69 14.35 3.27
C THR A 193 6.42 13.03 3.53
N VAL A 194 5.98 11.94 2.92
CA VAL A 194 6.61 10.62 3.08
C VAL A 194 8.01 10.60 2.46
N TYR A 195 8.19 11.14 1.25
CA TYR A 195 9.50 11.19 0.61
C TYR A 195 10.49 12.06 1.40
N LEU A 196 10.05 13.22 1.89
CA LEU A 196 10.87 14.06 2.75
C LEU A 196 11.22 13.35 4.08
N GLY A 197 10.25 12.68 4.70
CA GLY A 197 10.48 11.93 5.93
C GLY A 197 11.53 10.83 5.76
N ILE A 198 11.45 10.05 4.68
CA ILE A 198 12.44 8.99 4.39
C ILE A 198 13.80 9.59 4.07
N LEU A 199 13.86 10.68 3.32
CA LEU A 199 15.12 11.37 3.02
C LEU A 199 15.78 11.88 4.28
N LEU A 200 15.04 12.54 5.18
CA LEU A 200 15.55 13.03 6.45
C LEU A 200 16.00 11.89 7.36
N PHE A 201 15.24 10.80 7.41
CA PHE A 201 15.62 9.60 8.15
C PHE A 201 16.93 9.01 7.61
N PHE A 202 17.04 8.85 6.29
CA PHE A 202 18.26 8.37 5.64
C PHE A 202 19.46 9.25 5.93
N LEU A 203 19.30 10.57 5.82
CA LEU A 203 20.37 11.52 6.16
C LEU A 203 20.77 11.45 7.64
N SER A 204 19.80 11.30 8.55
CA SER A 204 20.10 11.17 9.97
C SER A 204 20.93 9.93 10.29
N VAL A 205 20.60 8.79 9.63
CA VAL A 205 21.37 7.55 9.79
C VAL A 205 22.77 7.68 9.19
N LEU A 206 22.92 8.32 8.03
CA LEU A 206 24.22 8.59 7.42
C LEU A 206 25.13 9.46 8.31
N LEU A 207 24.55 10.45 8.97
CA LEU A 207 25.31 11.40 9.80
C LEU A 207 25.61 10.82 11.19
N SER A 208 24.78 9.93 11.71
CA SER A 208 24.93 9.39 13.07
C SER A 208 26.07 8.38 13.19
N ASP A 209 26.31 7.56 12.15
CA ASP A 209 27.35 6.53 12.19
C ASP A 209 27.93 6.26 10.79
N VAL A 210 28.95 7.05 10.44
CA VAL A 210 29.65 6.97 9.14
C VAL A 210 30.37 5.63 8.98
N LYS A 211 30.89 5.03 10.08
CA LYS A 211 31.56 3.72 10.02
C LYS A 211 30.59 2.59 9.74
N PHE A 212 29.39 2.63 10.35
CA PHE A 212 28.35 1.66 10.09
C PHE A 212 27.87 1.70 8.63
N THR A 213 27.65 2.90 8.10
CA THR A 213 27.22 3.09 6.69
C THR A 213 28.30 2.68 5.69
N SER A 214 29.58 2.96 5.95
CA SER A 214 30.66 2.50 5.08
C SER A 214 30.81 0.97 5.06
N ASN A 215 30.65 0.31 6.21
CA ASN A 215 30.69 -1.15 6.31
C ASN A 215 29.46 -1.79 5.65
N ALA A 216 28.27 -1.19 5.79
CA ALA A 216 27.07 -1.66 5.10
C ALA A 216 27.21 -1.56 3.58
N PHE A 217 27.83 -0.51 3.08
CA PHE A 217 28.10 -0.33 1.65
C PHE A 217 29.17 -1.32 1.14
N LEU A 218 30.22 -1.57 1.91
CA LEU A 218 31.23 -2.60 1.58
C LEU A 218 30.63 -4.00 1.56
N ASN A 219 29.73 -4.32 2.50
CA ASN A 219 29.00 -5.59 2.51
C ASN A 219 28.04 -5.75 1.32
N LEU A 220 27.60 -4.66 0.69
CA LEU A 220 26.86 -4.69 -0.58
C LEU A 220 27.69 -5.29 -1.72
N LEU A 221 28.99 -5.06 -1.71
CA LEU A 221 29.92 -5.54 -2.73
C LEU A 221 30.45 -6.95 -2.46
N ASN A 222 30.18 -7.51 -1.27
CA ASN A 222 30.67 -8.84 -0.90
C ASN A 222 29.74 -9.94 -1.47
N THR A 223 30.25 -10.67 -2.45
CA THR A 223 29.52 -11.69 -3.22
C THR A 223 29.70 -13.11 -2.72
N GLU A 224 30.47 -13.33 -1.64
CA GLU A 224 30.88 -14.68 -1.20
C GLU A 224 29.74 -15.66 -0.93
N ASN A 225 28.52 -15.16 -0.57
CA ASN A 225 27.36 -15.99 -0.27
C ASN A 225 26.23 -15.92 -1.33
N PHE A 226 26.51 -15.43 -2.53
CA PHE A 226 25.49 -15.26 -3.57
C PHE A 226 24.85 -16.57 -4.04
N MET A 227 25.61 -17.65 -4.07
CA MET A 227 25.23 -18.93 -4.68
C MET A 227 24.60 -19.95 -3.71
N ASN A 228 24.21 -19.57 -2.51
CA ASN A 228 23.58 -20.52 -1.60
C ASN A 228 22.14 -20.84 -2.04
N LYS A 229 21.88 -22.13 -2.31
CA LYS A 229 20.61 -22.65 -2.86
C LYS A 229 19.38 -22.30 -2.02
N ASN A 230 19.57 -22.05 -0.72
CA ASN A 230 18.49 -21.71 0.23
C ASN A 230 18.00 -20.25 0.10
N ASN A 231 18.71 -19.40 -0.64
CA ASN A 231 18.39 -17.98 -0.77
C ASN A 231 17.36 -17.68 -1.88
N PHE A 232 17.08 -18.66 -2.75
CA PHE A 232 16.26 -18.45 -3.94
C PHE A 232 14.77 -18.37 -3.63
N VAL A 233 14.27 -19.20 -2.72
CA VAL A 233 12.84 -19.25 -2.37
C VAL A 233 12.36 -17.96 -1.67
N PRO A 234 13.03 -17.46 -0.61
CA PRO A 234 12.63 -16.21 0.01
C PRO A 234 12.76 -15.00 -0.92
N LEU A 235 13.71 -15.02 -1.84
CA LEU A 235 13.86 -13.98 -2.85
C LEU A 235 12.64 -13.93 -3.79
N ILE A 236 12.20 -15.07 -4.31
CA ILE A 236 11.02 -15.16 -5.19
C ILE A 236 9.74 -14.72 -4.43
N THR A 237 9.56 -15.14 -3.19
CA THR A 237 8.40 -14.72 -2.38
C THR A 237 8.36 -13.22 -2.16
N CYS A 238 9.49 -12.58 -1.89
CA CYS A 238 9.58 -11.13 -1.79
C CYS A 238 9.24 -10.44 -3.13
N LEU A 239 9.74 -10.97 -4.24
CA LEU A 239 9.47 -10.47 -5.58
C LEU A 239 7.98 -10.50 -5.93
N LEU A 240 7.29 -11.59 -5.62
CA LEU A 240 5.86 -11.76 -5.89
C LEU A 240 4.99 -10.87 -4.99
N TYR A 241 5.41 -10.64 -3.75
CA TYR A 241 4.61 -9.84 -2.81
C TYR A 241 4.76 -8.33 -3.02
N THR A 242 5.90 -7.85 -3.49
CA THR A 242 6.11 -6.43 -3.81
C THR A 242 5.36 -5.98 -5.06
N SER A 243 4.70 -6.92 -5.78
CA SER A 243 3.89 -6.56 -6.92
C SER A 243 2.57 -5.93 -6.47
N PRO A 244 2.42 -4.60 -6.53
CA PRO A 244 1.14 -3.98 -6.26
C PRO A 244 0.16 -4.44 -7.35
N SER A 245 -0.93 -5.10 -6.93
CA SER A 245 -2.04 -5.39 -7.83
C SER A 245 -2.47 -4.12 -8.54
N PRO A 246 -2.59 -4.10 -9.88
CA PRO A 246 -3.08 -2.94 -10.58
C PRO A 246 -4.50 -2.66 -10.08
N ARG A 247 -4.65 -1.60 -9.27
CA ARG A 247 -5.95 -1.14 -8.81
C ARG A 247 -6.64 -0.46 -9.98
N ASP A 248 -7.92 -0.78 -10.13
CA ASP A 248 -8.79 -0.09 -11.07
C ASP A 248 -8.72 1.40 -10.84
N ARG A 249 -8.50 2.08 -11.93
CA ARG A 249 -8.61 3.52 -12.00
C ARG A 249 -9.94 3.81 -12.67
N GLY A 250 -10.95 3.93 -11.87
CA GLY A 250 -12.16 4.60 -12.28
C GLY A 250 -12.00 6.09 -12.11
#